data_9292954e208cf4ca37d64119abe1e737
#
_entry.id   9292954e208cf4ca37d64119abe1e737
#
_cell.length_a   1.000
_cell.length_b   1.000
_cell.length_c   1.000
_cell.angle_alpha   90.00
_cell.angle_beta   90.00
_cell.angle_gamma   90.00
#
_symmetry.space_group_name_H-M   'P 1'
#
loop_
_entity.id
_entity.type
_entity.pdbx_description
1 polymer ?
#
loop_
_entity_poly.entity_id
_entity_poly.type
_entity_poly.pdbx_seq_one_letter_code
_entity_poly.pdbx_strand_id
1 'polypeptide(L)'
;ILYITYVDINSGTSGSSVRPQKMYRALLDAGHEVKLLSGAQQRWGRKARTEAVQEIRRWLRENRPDICYIESPSMPITFRCDIALIRKISRMGIPIGYFYRDFYWMFPELYPRRTDLTGWLKDHWLDYLQQRTNNVLKCADIVYFPSEECKKYFSYTDMRSLPPAGEDHLSERCPEEKTCIYVGGLDGGYGVGMLLEALEQLNAGDGTYRLILVCREKEWKAFQSPYKEAPWLEVHHTSGEGLKPLYARAAVSVIPVSPTPYTHLAVNVKLFDYLSYGLPVVVTNARTISAIVRENGIGLVVPYEAEALANALQSIMDNPGKRKEYEKQCIEALRNGNLWVHRVRQIVSDLEEK
;
A
#
# COMPACT_ATOMS: atom_id res chain seq x y z
N ILE A 1 -19.83 -3.51 13.26
CA ILE A 1 -19.31 -3.03 11.99
C ILE A 1 -19.54 -4.07 10.90
N LEU A 2 -20.03 -3.67 9.72
CA LEU A 2 -20.01 -4.51 8.52
C LEU A 2 -18.76 -4.15 7.70
N TYR A 3 -17.83 -5.11 7.53
CA TYR A 3 -16.64 -4.94 6.74
C TYR A 3 -16.72 -5.72 5.42
N ILE A 4 -16.59 -5.03 4.29
CA ILE A 4 -16.64 -5.62 2.95
C ILE A 4 -15.29 -5.44 2.25
N THR A 5 -14.71 -6.54 1.78
CA THR A 5 -13.50 -6.51 0.96
C THR A 5 -13.62 -7.46 -0.23
N TYR A 6 -12.80 -7.20 -1.27
CA TYR A 6 -12.76 -7.97 -2.52
C TYR A 6 -11.48 -8.80 -2.65
N VAL A 7 -10.83 -9.05 -1.54
CA VAL A 7 -9.69 -9.98 -1.47
C VAL A 7 -10.03 -11.11 -0.49
N ASP A 8 -9.43 -12.27 -0.70
CA ASP A 8 -9.45 -13.33 0.30
C ASP A 8 -8.41 -13.00 1.37
N ILE A 9 -8.87 -12.59 2.54
CA ILE A 9 -8.01 -12.21 3.66
C ILE A 9 -7.21 -13.38 4.24
N ASN A 10 -7.61 -14.62 3.96
CA ASN A 10 -6.92 -15.82 4.45
C ASN A 10 -5.82 -16.29 3.48
N SER A 11 -5.79 -15.77 2.25
CA SER A 11 -4.86 -16.29 1.22
C SER A 11 -3.41 -15.86 1.39
N GLY A 12 -3.12 -14.77 2.12
CA GLY A 12 -1.76 -14.28 2.45
C GLY A 12 -0.77 -14.04 1.29
N THR A 13 -1.19 -14.29 0.04
CA THR A 13 -0.30 -14.48 -1.11
C THR A 13 -0.04 -13.26 -1.99
N SER A 14 -0.64 -12.12 -1.69
CA SER A 14 -0.47 -10.92 -2.54
C SER A 14 -0.35 -9.65 -1.70
N GLY A 15 0.50 -8.72 -2.11
CA GLY A 15 0.62 -7.39 -1.48
C GLY A 15 -0.71 -6.63 -1.41
N SER A 16 -1.67 -6.94 -2.29
CA SER A 16 -3.01 -6.36 -2.28
C SER A 16 -3.91 -6.89 -1.16
N SER A 17 -3.57 -8.01 -0.51
CA SER A 17 -4.32 -8.57 0.63
C SER A 17 -3.81 -8.10 1.99
N VAL A 18 -2.62 -7.49 2.06
CA VAL A 18 -1.99 -7.06 3.31
C VAL A 18 -2.85 -6.03 4.04
N ARG A 19 -3.22 -4.93 3.37
CA ARG A 19 -4.01 -3.86 3.99
C ARG A 19 -5.37 -4.37 4.51
N PRO A 20 -6.22 -5.07 3.72
CA PRO A 20 -7.50 -5.57 4.22
C PRO A 20 -7.35 -6.52 5.41
N GLN A 21 -6.33 -7.37 5.42
CA GLN A 21 -6.06 -8.27 6.53
C GLN A 21 -5.66 -7.51 7.80
N LYS A 22 -4.76 -6.53 7.69
CA LYS A 22 -4.32 -5.69 8.80
C LYS A 22 -5.45 -4.84 9.36
N MET A 23 -6.28 -4.26 8.48
CA MET A 23 -7.46 -3.48 8.88
C MET A 23 -8.47 -4.37 9.63
N TYR A 24 -8.75 -5.58 9.13
CA TYR A 24 -9.66 -6.52 9.80
C TYR A 24 -9.18 -6.88 11.20
N ARG A 25 -7.89 -7.20 11.35
CA ARG A 25 -7.30 -7.48 12.67
C ARG A 25 -7.39 -6.27 13.59
N ALA A 26 -7.03 -5.08 13.11
CA ALA A 26 -7.07 -3.87 13.89
C ALA A 26 -8.49 -3.49 14.36
N LEU A 27 -9.52 -3.80 13.56
CA LEU A 27 -10.92 -3.64 13.97
C LEU A 27 -11.26 -4.59 15.14
N LEU A 28 -10.84 -5.85 15.07
CA LEU A 28 -11.07 -6.83 16.14
C LEU A 28 -10.27 -6.47 17.40
N ASP A 29 -8.99 -6.09 17.25
CA ASP A 29 -8.11 -5.72 18.35
C ASP A 29 -8.59 -4.44 19.07
N ALA A 30 -9.29 -3.56 18.35
CA ALA A 30 -9.96 -2.38 18.92
C ALA A 30 -11.27 -2.71 19.65
N GLY A 31 -11.68 -3.99 19.70
CA GLY A 31 -12.86 -4.46 20.43
C GLY A 31 -14.18 -4.37 19.65
N HIS A 32 -14.13 -4.12 18.34
CA HIS A 32 -15.34 -4.07 17.52
C HIS A 32 -15.85 -5.46 17.14
N GLU A 33 -17.16 -5.66 17.18
CA GLU A 33 -17.81 -6.80 16.55
C GLU A 33 -17.87 -6.58 15.03
N VAL A 34 -17.29 -7.51 14.24
CA VAL A 34 -17.14 -7.34 12.80
C VAL A 34 -17.80 -8.49 12.04
N LYS A 35 -18.85 -8.17 11.27
CA LYS A 35 -19.37 -9.08 10.23
C LYS A 35 -18.58 -8.83 8.94
N LEU A 36 -17.90 -9.87 8.46
CA LEU A 36 -17.02 -9.80 7.30
C LEU A 36 -17.67 -10.36 6.04
N LEU A 37 -17.58 -9.63 4.92
CA LEU A 37 -17.77 -10.13 3.56
C LEU A 37 -16.44 -10.03 2.81
N SER A 38 -15.72 -11.14 2.69
CA SER A 38 -14.46 -11.23 1.95
C SER A 38 -14.60 -12.02 0.64
N GLY A 39 -13.53 -12.03 -0.18
CA GLY A 39 -13.44 -12.85 -1.38
C GLY A 39 -13.25 -12.05 -2.67
N ALA A 40 -12.25 -12.47 -3.47
CA ALA A 40 -11.86 -11.79 -4.70
C ALA A 40 -12.92 -11.94 -5.79
N GLN A 41 -13.38 -10.84 -6.35
CA GLN A 41 -14.36 -10.87 -7.45
C GLN A 41 -13.83 -11.54 -8.73
N GLN A 42 -12.52 -11.72 -8.88
CA GLN A 42 -11.89 -12.41 -10.01
C GLN A 42 -11.74 -13.92 -9.79
N ARG A 43 -11.53 -14.36 -8.54
CA ARG A 43 -11.32 -15.77 -8.17
C ARG A 43 -12.62 -16.49 -7.80
N TRP A 44 -13.56 -15.78 -7.22
CA TRP A 44 -14.89 -16.29 -6.94
C TRP A 44 -15.74 -16.15 -8.19
N GLY A 45 -16.17 -17.22 -8.76
CA GLY A 45 -17.16 -17.18 -9.81
C GLY A 45 -18.38 -16.36 -9.34
N ARG A 46 -19.10 -15.76 -10.27
CA ARG A 46 -20.29 -14.93 -10.02
C ARG A 46 -21.28 -15.57 -9.03
N LYS A 47 -21.44 -16.90 -9.10
CA LYS A 47 -22.34 -17.67 -8.23
C LYS A 47 -21.93 -17.56 -6.77
N ALA A 48 -20.67 -17.90 -6.45
CA ALA A 48 -20.13 -17.86 -5.08
C ALA A 48 -20.21 -16.45 -4.46
N ARG A 49 -19.86 -15.40 -5.23
CA ARG A 49 -19.99 -14.01 -4.74
C ARG A 49 -21.45 -13.64 -4.49
N THR A 50 -22.37 -14.09 -5.36
CA THR A 50 -23.81 -13.83 -5.20
C THR A 50 -24.34 -14.51 -3.95
N GLU A 51 -23.94 -15.74 -3.66
CA GLU A 51 -24.32 -16.49 -2.47
C GLU A 51 -23.82 -15.80 -1.19
N ALA A 52 -22.54 -15.39 -1.15
CA ALA A 52 -21.98 -14.64 -0.04
C ALA A 52 -22.70 -13.30 0.21
N VAL A 53 -23.00 -12.56 -0.85
CA VAL A 53 -23.79 -11.32 -0.76
C VAL A 53 -25.22 -11.61 -0.25
N GLN A 54 -25.85 -12.71 -0.67
CA GLN A 54 -27.18 -13.11 -0.17
C GLN A 54 -27.14 -13.47 1.31
N GLU A 55 -26.05 -14.09 1.80
CA GLU A 55 -25.85 -14.35 3.21
C GLU A 55 -25.83 -13.03 4.01
N ILE A 56 -25.04 -12.06 3.58
CA ILE A 56 -25.02 -10.73 4.21
C ILE A 56 -26.40 -10.06 4.15
N ARG A 57 -27.11 -10.17 3.03
CA ARG A 57 -28.47 -9.60 2.91
C ARG A 57 -29.48 -10.25 3.84
N ARG A 58 -29.34 -11.56 4.16
CA ARG A 58 -30.14 -12.26 5.19
C ARG A 58 -29.77 -11.77 6.58
N TRP A 59 -28.47 -11.73 6.88
CA TRP A 59 -27.96 -11.24 8.16
C TRP A 59 -28.45 -9.80 8.47
N LEU A 60 -28.47 -8.93 7.47
CA LEU A 60 -28.98 -7.55 7.59
C LEU A 60 -30.52 -7.45 7.80
N ARG A 61 -31.28 -8.54 7.83
CA ARG A 61 -32.71 -8.51 8.20
C ARG A 61 -32.89 -8.52 9.72
N GLU A 62 -31.95 -9.13 10.42
CA GLU A 62 -31.99 -9.36 11.86
C GLU A 62 -30.96 -8.52 12.60
N ASN A 63 -30.00 -7.95 11.87
CA ASN A 63 -28.89 -7.19 12.45
C ASN A 63 -28.74 -5.83 11.75
N ARG A 64 -28.43 -4.81 12.54
CA ARG A 64 -28.14 -3.46 12.04
C ARG A 64 -26.74 -3.06 12.52
N PRO A 65 -25.69 -3.12 11.68
CA PRO A 65 -24.38 -2.59 12.05
C PRO A 65 -24.43 -1.07 12.15
N ASP A 66 -23.62 -0.50 13.05
CA ASP A 66 -23.53 0.95 13.25
C ASP A 66 -22.92 1.61 12.03
N ILE A 67 -21.90 1.00 11.43
CA ILE A 67 -21.20 1.49 10.24
C ILE A 67 -20.91 0.35 9.25
N CYS A 68 -20.73 0.71 7.97
CA CYS A 68 -20.22 -0.16 6.93
C CYS A 68 -18.92 0.40 6.37
N TYR A 69 -17.83 -0.36 6.45
CA TYR A 69 -16.56 -0.01 5.82
C TYR A 69 -16.27 -0.96 4.64
N ILE A 70 -15.93 -0.39 3.48
CA ILE A 70 -15.72 -1.13 2.23
C ILE A 70 -14.33 -0.81 1.69
N GLU A 71 -13.50 -1.83 1.48
CA GLU A 71 -12.26 -1.68 0.71
C GLU A 71 -12.44 -2.16 -0.72
N SER A 72 -12.16 -1.27 -1.68
CA SER A 72 -12.39 -1.50 -3.11
C SER A 72 -11.60 -2.69 -3.66
N PRO A 73 -12.10 -3.33 -4.73
CA PRO A 73 -11.25 -4.20 -5.56
C PRO A 73 -10.16 -3.39 -6.26
N SER A 74 -9.18 -4.09 -6.86
CA SER A 74 -8.12 -3.45 -7.67
C SER A 74 -8.62 -2.94 -9.04
N MET A 75 -9.87 -3.20 -9.38
CA MET A 75 -10.58 -2.79 -10.61
C MET A 75 -11.98 -2.31 -10.21
N PRO A 76 -12.74 -1.64 -11.08
CA PRO A 76 -14.11 -1.25 -10.79
C PRO A 76 -14.99 -2.44 -10.38
N ILE A 77 -16.05 -2.19 -9.61
CA ILE A 77 -16.95 -3.23 -9.12
C ILE A 77 -17.62 -3.96 -10.28
N THR A 78 -17.32 -5.27 -10.41
CA THR A 78 -17.79 -6.09 -11.54
C THR A 78 -19.21 -6.60 -11.34
N PHE A 79 -19.57 -7.07 -10.16
CA PHE A 79 -20.83 -7.77 -9.94
C PHE A 79 -21.98 -6.85 -9.51
N ARG A 80 -23.14 -7.05 -10.13
CA ARG A 80 -24.36 -6.29 -9.81
C ARG A 80 -24.87 -6.54 -8.40
N CYS A 81 -24.61 -7.74 -7.83
CA CYS A 81 -25.01 -8.07 -6.47
C CYS A 81 -24.35 -7.18 -5.43
N ASP A 82 -23.05 -6.83 -5.62
CA ASP A 82 -22.33 -5.92 -4.73
C ASP A 82 -22.93 -4.51 -4.77
N ILE A 83 -23.21 -4.00 -5.97
CA ILE A 83 -23.87 -2.70 -6.14
C ILE A 83 -25.25 -2.66 -5.47
N ALA A 84 -26.03 -3.75 -5.62
CA ALA A 84 -27.34 -3.87 -4.97
C ALA A 84 -27.23 -3.95 -3.45
N LEU A 85 -26.14 -4.56 -2.92
CA LEU A 85 -25.87 -4.61 -1.49
C LEU A 85 -25.54 -3.21 -0.96
N ILE A 86 -24.61 -2.49 -1.58
CA ILE A 86 -24.21 -1.12 -1.18
C ILE A 86 -25.44 -0.20 -1.15
N ARG A 87 -26.27 -0.23 -2.19
CA ARG A 87 -27.54 0.54 -2.23
C ARG A 87 -28.52 0.13 -1.14
N LYS A 88 -28.56 -1.15 -0.77
CA LYS A 88 -29.42 -1.63 0.33
C LYS A 88 -28.94 -1.07 1.65
N ILE A 89 -27.63 -1.14 1.93
CA ILE A 89 -27.02 -0.63 3.17
C ILE A 89 -27.28 0.88 3.32
N SER A 90 -27.06 1.66 2.25
CA SER A 90 -27.38 3.10 2.24
C SER A 90 -28.86 3.39 2.53
N ARG A 91 -29.81 2.62 1.92
CA ARG A 91 -31.23 2.78 2.19
C ARG A 91 -31.65 2.39 3.61
N MET A 92 -30.84 1.61 4.31
CA MET A 92 -31.05 1.29 5.72
C MET A 92 -30.55 2.43 6.64
N GLY A 93 -29.98 3.50 6.07
CA GLY A 93 -29.39 4.60 6.82
C GLY A 93 -28.18 4.17 7.65
N ILE A 94 -27.40 3.19 7.15
CA ILE A 94 -26.14 2.77 7.77
C ILE A 94 -25.03 3.58 7.10
N PRO A 95 -24.21 4.35 7.86
CA PRO A 95 -23.12 5.14 7.31
C PRO A 95 -22.10 4.27 6.56
N ILE A 96 -21.72 4.69 5.36
CA ILE A 96 -20.82 3.94 4.49
C ILE A 96 -19.53 4.70 4.26
N GLY A 97 -18.40 4.13 4.69
CA GLY A 97 -17.07 4.53 4.29
C GLY A 97 -16.52 3.62 3.20
N TYR A 98 -16.13 4.19 2.08
CA TYR A 98 -15.58 3.43 0.96
C TYR A 98 -14.13 3.81 0.70
N PHE A 99 -13.20 2.88 0.88
CA PHE A 99 -11.79 3.09 0.57
C PHE A 99 -11.51 2.76 -0.89
N TYR A 100 -11.21 3.78 -1.70
CA TYR A 100 -10.85 3.68 -3.10
C TYR A 100 -9.35 3.44 -3.23
N ARG A 101 -8.95 2.16 -3.31
CA ARG A 101 -7.56 1.74 -3.19
C ARG A 101 -6.71 2.08 -4.39
N ASP A 102 -7.25 1.92 -5.61
CA ASP A 102 -6.46 1.94 -6.83
C ASP A 102 -7.30 2.39 -8.04
N PHE A 103 -6.65 3.06 -8.98
CA PHE A 103 -7.24 3.57 -10.22
C PHE A 103 -6.18 3.70 -11.34
N TYR A 104 -5.17 2.80 -11.36
CA TYR A 104 -4.06 2.81 -12.30
C TYR A 104 -4.50 2.75 -13.77
N TRP A 105 -5.66 2.22 -14.06
CA TRP A 105 -6.23 2.19 -15.42
C TRP A 105 -6.60 3.56 -15.98
N MET A 106 -6.61 4.61 -15.16
CA MET A 106 -6.78 5.99 -15.59
C MET A 106 -5.48 6.61 -16.12
N PHE A 107 -4.34 5.92 -15.96
CA PHE A 107 -3.02 6.39 -16.37
C PHE A 107 -2.54 5.62 -17.60
N PRO A 108 -2.41 6.29 -18.77
CA PRO A 108 -2.00 5.64 -20.03
C PRO A 108 -0.65 4.93 -19.96
N GLU A 109 0.27 5.41 -19.15
CA GLU A 109 1.58 4.80 -18.94
C GLU A 109 1.52 3.43 -18.25
N LEU A 110 0.49 3.17 -17.44
CA LEU A 110 0.27 1.90 -16.74
C LEU A 110 -0.78 1.02 -17.41
N TYR A 111 -1.72 1.65 -18.09
CA TYR A 111 -2.81 0.98 -18.79
C TYR A 111 -2.98 1.58 -20.20
N PRO A 112 -2.06 1.27 -21.13
CA PRO A 112 -2.17 1.77 -22.49
C PRO A 112 -3.42 1.21 -23.17
N ARG A 113 -4.26 2.11 -23.70
CA ARG A 113 -5.47 1.71 -24.44
C ARG A 113 -5.07 1.05 -25.75
N ARG A 114 -5.75 -0.04 -26.09
CA ARG A 114 -5.45 -0.81 -27.29
C ARG A 114 -6.29 -0.31 -28.46
N THR A 115 -5.70 -0.34 -29.67
CA THR A 115 -6.37 0.11 -30.90
C THR A 115 -7.08 -1.01 -31.64
N ASP A 116 -6.83 -2.27 -31.28
CA ASP A 116 -7.51 -3.44 -31.87
C ASP A 116 -8.95 -3.57 -31.33
N LEU A 117 -9.85 -4.19 -32.10
CA LEU A 117 -11.27 -4.31 -31.77
C LEU A 117 -11.53 -4.95 -30.39
N THR A 118 -10.72 -5.97 -30.03
CA THR A 118 -10.87 -6.65 -28.74
C THR A 118 -10.45 -5.76 -27.57
N GLY A 119 -9.40 -4.96 -27.76
CA GLY A 119 -8.95 -3.98 -26.79
C GLY A 119 -9.95 -2.84 -26.63
N TRP A 120 -10.48 -2.31 -27.74
CA TRP A 120 -11.52 -1.31 -27.75
C TRP A 120 -12.78 -1.75 -26.96
N LEU A 121 -13.26 -2.99 -27.18
CA LEU A 121 -14.37 -3.55 -26.42
C LEU A 121 -14.07 -3.67 -24.92
N LYS A 122 -12.86 -4.08 -24.55
CA LYS A 122 -12.43 -4.18 -23.15
C LYS A 122 -12.38 -2.81 -22.48
N ASP A 123 -11.86 -1.81 -23.16
CA ASP A 123 -11.76 -0.45 -22.64
C ASP A 123 -13.14 0.16 -22.42
N HIS A 124 -14.06 0.01 -23.38
CA HIS A 124 -15.44 0.45 -23.21
C HIS A 124 -16.17 -0.27 -22.07
N TRP A 125 -15.92 -1.57 -21.90
CA TRP A 125 -16.45 -2.33 -20.77
C TRP A 125 -15.89 -1.82 -19.44
N LEU A 126 -14.60 -1.51 -19.38
CA LEU A 126 -13.96 -0.93 -18.21
C LEU A 126 -14.54 0.44 -17.88
N ASP A 127 -14.69 1.31 -18.88
CA ASP A 127 -15.30 2.64 -18.72
C ASP A 127 -16.75 2.53 -18.20
N TYR A 128 -17.52 1.58 -18.72
CA TYR A 128 -18.88 1.28 -18.23
C TYR A 128 -18.87 0.82 -16.77
N LEU A 129 -17.97 -0.09 -16.39
CA LEU A 129 -17.84 -0.56 -15.02
C LEU A 129 -17.42 0.59 -14.09
N GLN A 130 -16.52 1.44 -14.54
CA GLN A 130 -16.06 2.61 -13.79
C GLN A 130 -17.19 3.59 -13.54
N GLN A 131 -17.94 3.93 -14.58
CA GLN A 131 -19.10 4.83 -14.45
C GLN A 131 -20.16 4.25 -13.50
N ARG A 132 -20.41 2.94 -13.59
CA ARG A 132 -21.34 2.24 -12.71
C ARG A 132 -20.85 2.24 -11.26
N THR A 133 -19.55 2.07 -11.04
CA THR A 133 -18.92 2.15 -9.72
C THR A 133 -19.04 3.57 -9.17
N ASN A 134 -18.69 4.58 -9.95
CA ASN A 134 -18.82 5.98 -9.52
C ASN A 134 -20.27 6.34 -9.14
N ASN A 135 -21.25 5.80 -9.87
CA ASN A 135 -22.66 6.04 -9.57
C ASN A 135 -23.11 5.40 -8.26
N VAL A 136 -22.57 4.23 -7.89
CA VAL A 136 -22.92 3.61 -6.59
C VAL A 136 -22.15 4.24 -5.43
N LEU A 137 -20.96 4.78 -5.67
CA LEU A 137 -20.20 5.48 -4.64
C LEU A 137 -20.84 6.80 -4.18
N LYS A 138 -21.80 7.34 -4.94
CA LYS A 138 -22.67 8.43 -4.46
C LYS A 138 -23.55 8.02 -3.27
N CYS A 139 -23.64 6.72 -2.97
CA CYS A 139 -24.32 6.19 -1.77
C CYS A 139 -23.36 6.09 -0.56
N ALA A 140 -22.06 6.31 -0.73
CA ALA A 140 -21.13 6.35 0.37
C ALA A 140 -21.14 7.74 1.02
N ASP A 141 -21.12 7.79 2.32
CA ASP A 141 -21.06 9.03 3.09
C ASP A 141 -19.66 9.64 3.04
N ILE A 142 -18.63 8.78 3.03
CA ILE A 142 -17.23 9.18 2.90
C ILE A 142 -16.52 8.26 1.91
N VAL A 143 -15.77 8.85 0.98
CA VAL A 143 -14.84 8.13 0.09
C VAL A 143 -13.40 8.40 0.53
N TYR A 144 -12.74 7.36 1.00
CA TYR A 144 -11.35 7.43 1.41
C TYR A 144 -10.39 7.12 0.28
N PHE A 145 -9.26 7.81 0.24
CA PHE A 145 -8.17 7.61 -0.71
C PHE A 145 -6.83 7.36 0.01
N PRO A 146 -5.86 6.69 -0.62
CA PRO A 146 -4.53 6.50 -0.03
C PRO A 146 -3.80 7.79 0.31
N SER A 147 -4.04 8.87 -0.46
CA SER A 147 -3.41 10.17 -0.27
C SER A 147 -4.34 11.33 -0.65
N GLU A 148 -4.00 12.52 -0.18
CA GLU A 148 -4.68 13.77 -0.55
C GLU A 148 -4.60 14.04 -2.07
N GLU A 149 -3.47 13.72 -2.69
CA GLU A 149 -3.24 13.90 -4.13
C GLU A 149 -4.23 13.10 -4.99
N CYS A 150 -4.66 11.92 -4.51
CA CYS A 150 -5.65 11.09 -5.22
C CYS A 150 -7.00 11.78 -5.37
N LYS A 151 -7.41 12.61 -4.41
CA LYS A 151 -8.71 13.28 -4.41
C LYS A 151 -8.92 14.19 -5.62
N LYS A 152 -7.84 14.71 -6.21
CA LYS A 152 -7.89 15.60 -7.38
C LYS A 152 -8.50 14.96 -8.64
N TYR A 153 -8.58 13.63 -8.67
CA TYR A 153 -9.12 12.87 -9.81
C TYR A 153 -10.62 12.53 -9.67
N PHE A 154 -11.22 12.90 -8.54
CA PHE A 154 -12.59 12.53 -8.21
C PHE A 154 -13.38 13.73 -7.66
N SER A 155 -14.71 13.59 -7.64
CA SER A 155 -15.62 14.62 -7.12
C SER A 155 -16.78 13.95 -6.36
N TYR A 156 -16.46 13.37 -5.19
CA TYR A 156 -17.45 12.90 -4.23
C TYR A 156 -17.71 13.96 -3.17
N THR A 157 -18.84 13.85 -2.48
CA THR A 157 -19.30 14.88 -1.52
C THR A 157 -18.35 15.04 -0.33
N ASP A 158 -17.91 13.92 0.27
CA ASP A 158 -16.90 13.90 1.34
C ASP A 158 -15.77 12.97 0.94
N MET A 159 -14.57 13.52 0.79
CA MET A 159 -13.37 12.80 0.39
C MET A 159 -12.27 13.01 1.43
N ARG A 160 -11.79 11.92 2.03
CA ARG A 160 -10.77 11.95 3.07
C ARG A 160 -9.56 11.09 2.70
N SER A 161 -8.40 11.40 3.28
CA SER A 161 -7.20 10.57 3.14
C SER A 161 -7.19 9.49 4.21
N LEU A 162 -6.86 8.26 3.83
CA LEU A 162 -6.69 7.11 4.72
C LEU A 162 -5.48 6.28 4.29
N PRO A 163 -4.25 6.76 4.55
CA PRO A 163 -3.04 6.06 4.11
C PRO A 163 -2.90 4.68 4.76
N PRO A 164 -1.99 3.82 4.28
CA PRO A 164 -1.57 2.62 5.00
C PRO A 164 -1.07 2.93 6.41
N ALA A 165 -0.78 1.90 7.19
CA ALA A 165 -0.25 2.03 8.54
C ALA A 165 0.74 0.90 8.84
N GLY A 166 1.48 1.03 9.94
CA GLY A 166 2.44 0.05 10.43
C GLY A 166 1.99 -0.68 11.68
N GLU A 167 2.88 -1.54 12.18
CA GLU A 167 2.79 -2.25 13.46
C GLU A 167 4.01 -1.90 14.31
N ASP A 168 3.96 -2.06 15.62
CA ASP A 168 5.12 -1.76 16.49
C ASP A 168 6.00 -3.02 16.65
N HIS A 169 7.08 -3.10 15.86
CA HIS A 169 8.12 -4.12 15.91
C HIS A 169 9.47 -3.56 16.37
N LEU A 170 9.48 -2.44 17.09
CA LEU A 170 10.69 -1.71 17.44
C LEU A 170 11.65 -2.51 18.33
N SER A 171 11.13 -3.42 19.17
CA SER A 171 11.94 -4.28 20.06
C SER A 171 12.70 -5.39 19.31
N GLU A 172 12.38 -5.64 18.06
CA GLU A 172 12.99 -6.71 17.25
C GLU A 172 14.27 -6.23 16.52
N ARG A 173 14.64 -4.95 16.64
CA ARG A 173 15.78 -4.34 15.93
C ARG A 173 17.15 -4.82 16.39
N CYS A 174 17.96 -5.26 15.43
CA CYS A 174 19.39 -5.56 15.60
C CYS A 174 20.14 -5.11 14.31
N PRO A 175 20.33 -3.80 14.09
CA PRO A 175 20.82 -3.28 12.82
C PRO A 175 22.28 -3.61 12.57
N GLU A 176 22.58 -4.11 11.39
CA GLU A 176 23.93 -4.20 10.83
C GLU A 176 24.28 -2.84 10.23
N GLU A 177 25.37 -2.26 10.69
CA GLU A 177 25.88 -0.98 10.16
C GLU A 177 26.14 -1.13 8.65
N LYS A 178 25.94 -0.05 7.88
CA LYS A 178 26.15 -0.03 6.43
C LYS A 178 25.28 -1.02 5.61
N THR A 179 24.18 -1.50 6.18
CA THR A 179 23.22 -2.38 5.48
C THR A 179 21.93 -1.63 5.19
N CYS A 180 21.58 -1.50 3.90
CA CYS A 180 20.26 -0.99 3.50
C CYS A 180 19.33 -2.12 3.01
N ILE A 181 18.02 -1.86 3.02
CA ILE A 181 17.01 -2.82 2.58
C ILE A 181 16.06 -2.22 1.54
N TYR A 182 15.76 -3.02 0.54
CA TYR A 182 14.67 -2.81 -0.41
C TYR A 182 13.73 -4.02 -0.44
N VAL A 183 12.43 -3.81 -0.33
CA VAL A 183 11.41 -4.86 -0.44
C VAL A 183 10.39 -4.46 -1.52
N GLY A 184 10.25 -5.25 -2.58
CA GLY A 184 9.24 -4.94 -3.60
C GLY A 184 9.46 -5.56 -4.97
N GLY A 185 8.71 -5.06 -5.96
CA GLY A 185 8.83 -5.44 -7.36
C GLY A 185 10.11 -4.89 -8.02
N LEU A 186 10.48 -5.46 -9.16
CA LEU A 186 11.70 -5.11 -9.90
C LEU A 186 11.43 -4.38 -11.23
N ASP A 187 10.16 -4.25 -11.62
CA ASP A 187 9.79 -3.59 -12.89
C ASP A 187 10.26 -2.12 -12.92
N GLY A 188 10.41 -1.55 -14.12
CA GLY A 188 11.06 -0.27 -14.36
C GLY A 188 10.60 0.92 -13.49
N GLY A 189 9.33 0.96 -13.08
CA GLY A 189 8.78 1.99 -12.20
C GLY A 189 9.27 1.93 -10.74
N TYR A 190 9.81 0.80 -10.30
CA TYR A 190 10.30 0.61 -8.93
C TYR A 190 11.73 1.09 -8.70
N GLY A 191 12.49 1.42 -9.75
CA GLY A 191 13.81 2.05 -9.66
C GLY A 191 14.95 1.15 -9.14
N VAL A 192 14.78 -0.18 -9.17
CA VAL A 192 15.79 -1.11 -8.63
C VAL A 192 17.10 -1.06 -9.42
N GLY A 193 17.05 -0.86 -10.74
CA GLY A 193 18.27 -0.70 -11.56
C GLY A 193 19.13 0.46 -11.07
N MET A 194 18.52 1.63 -10.82
CA MET A 194 19.21 2.80 -10.25
C MET A 194 19.71 2.54 -8.83
N LEU A 195 18.98 1.80 -8.00
CA LEU A 195 19.44 1.42 -6.66
C LEU A 195 20.70 0.55 -6.72
N LEU A 196 20.74 -0.44 -7.62
CA LEU A 196 21.93 -1.28 -7.79
C LEU A 196 23.14 -0.47 -8.29
N GLU A 197 22.93 0.47 -9.21
CA GLU A 197 23.98 1.40 -9.66
C GLU A 197 24.49 2.28 -8.49
N ALA A 198 23.60 2.78 -7.63
CA ALA A 198 23.99 3.53 -6.44
C ALA A 198 24.83 2.71 -5.47
N LEU A 199 24.51 1.43 -5.25
CA LEU A 199 25.28 0.53 -4.41
C LEU A 199 26.64 0.19 -5.02
N GLU A 200 26.76 0.06 -6.34
CA GLU A 200 28.04 -0.12 -7.03
C GLU A 200 28.92 1.11 -6.81
N GLN A 201 28.40 2.32 -6.96
CA GLN A 201 29.15 3.56 -6.71
C GLN A 201 29.65 3.63 -5.25
N LEU A 202 28.80 3.25 -4.27
CA LEU A 202 29.18 3.21 -2.85
C LEU A 202 30.31 2.20 -2.57
N ASN A 203 30.36 1.11 -3.32
CA ASN A 203 31.32 0.04 -3.13
C ASN A 203 32.54 0.11 -4.08
N ALA A 204 32.66 1.17 -4.89
CA ALA A 204 33.82 1.39 -5.76
C ALA A 204 35.16 1.52 -5.00
N GLY A 205 35.11 1.81 -3.70
CA GLY A 205 36.27 1.88 -2.80
C GLY A 205 36.47 0.60 -1.99
N ASP A 206 36.21 0.65 -0.69
CA ASP A 206 36.50 -0.42 0.29
C ASP A 206 35.41 -1.53 0.38
N GLY A 207 34.32 -1.40 -0.36
CA GLY A 207 33.31 -2.44 -0.53
C GLY A 207 32.53 -2.83 0.74
N THR A 208 32.26 -1.89 1.64
CA THR A 208 31.70 -2.17 2.96
C THR A 208 30.17 -2.11 3.04
N TYR A 209 29.49 -1.51 2.06
CA TYR A 209 28.04 -1.33 2.08
C TYR A 209 27.31 -2.57 1.53
N ARG A 210 26.16 -2.91 2.11
CA ARG A 210 25.36 -4.08 1.73
C ARG A 210 23.93 -3.68 1.39
N LEU A 211 23.32 -4.41 0.45
CA LEU A 211 21.92 -4.31 0.11
C LEU A 211 21.22 -5.66 0.34
N ILE A 212 20.23 -5.66 1.22
CA ILE A 212 19.23 -6.71 1.33
C ILE A 212 18.13 -6.38 0.33
N LEU A 213 18.01 -7.17 -0.74
CA LEU A 213 16.99 -7.00 -1.77
C LEU A 213 15.98 -8.13 -1.67
N VAL A 214 14.72 -7.80 -1.39
CA VAL A 214 13.65 -8.79 -1.29
C VAL A 214 12.66 -8.59 -2.44
N CYS A 215 12.50 -9.62 -3.25
CA CYS A 215 11.62 -9.60 -4.42
C CYS A 215 11.04 -10.99 -4.72
N ARG A 216 10.12 -11.06 -5.68
CA ARG A 216 9.62 -12.36 -6.14
C ARG A 216 10.67 -13.08 -6.99
N GLU A 217 10.86 -14.37 -6.73
CA GLU A 217 11.85 -15.19 -7.45
C GLU A 217 11.67 -15.14 -8.97
N LYS A 218 10.41 -15.18 -9.46
CA LYS A 218 10.10 -15.06 -10.89
C LYS A 218 10.56 -13.73 -11.48
N GLU A 219 10.38 -12.63 -10.74
CA GLU A 219 10.82 -11.28 -11.17
C GLU A 219 12.36 -11.21 -11.19
N TRP A 220 13.02 -11.77 -10.17
CA TRP A 220 14.49 -11.82 -10.10
C TRP A 220 15.09 -12.61 -11.25
N LYS A 221 14.52 -13.78 -11.58
CA LYS A 221 14.98 -14.58 -12.73
C LYS A 221 14.88 -13.83 -14.07
N ALA A 222 13.84 -13.04 -14.25
CA ALA A 222 13.60 -12.27 -15.47
C ALA A 222 14.37 -10.93 -15.50
N PHE A 223 14.73 -10.39 -14.35
CA PHE A 223 15.43 -9.11 -14.23
C PHE A 223 16.84 -9.20 -14.81
N GLN A 224 17.23 -8.23 -15.64
CA GLN A 224 18.57 -8.16 -16.22
C GLN A 224 19.36 -7.04 -15.52
N SER A 225 20.52 -7.39 -14.98
CA SER A 225 21.43 -6.43 -14.34
C SER A 225 22.84 -6.99 -14.33
N PRO A 226 23.89 -6.18 -14.57
CA PRO A 226 25.27 -6.59 -14.42
C PRO A 226 25.66 -6.86 -12.95
N TYR A 227 24.87 -6.39 -12.00
CA TYR A 227 25.18 -6.46 -10.56
C TYR A 227 24.59 -7.69 -9.85
N LYS A 228 24.02 -8.66 -10.58
CA LYS A 228 23.36 -9.83 -9.96
C LYS A 228 24.26 -10.65 -9.04
N GLU A 229 25.53 -10.72 -9.37
CA GLU A 229 26.56 -11.50 -8.64
C GLU A 229 27.44 -10.59 -7.78
N ALA A 230 27.03 -9.35 -7.54
CA ALA A 230 27.82 -8.43 -6.75
C ALA A 230 27.93 -8.91 -5.28
N PRO A 231 29.15 -8.88 -4.66
CA PRO A 231 29.38 -9.42 -3.33
C PRO A 231 28.65 -8.65 -2.21
N TRP A 232 28.22 -7.44 -2.50
CA TRP A 232 27.46 -6.58 -1.59
C TRP A 232 25.94 -6.80 -1.66
N LEU A 233 25.45 -7.64 -2.58
CA LEU A 233 24.03 -7.88 -2.80
C LEU A 233 23.57 -9.19 -2.17
N GLU A 234 22.61 -9.11 -1.25
CA GLU A 234 21.95 -10.25 -0.61
C GLU A 234 20.49 -10.31 -1.09
N VAL A 235 20.11 -11.35 -1.84
CA VAL A 235 18.79 -11.49 -2.46
C VAL A 235 17.93 -12.50 -1.73
N HIS A 236 16.69 -12.11 -1.39
CA HIS A 236 15.71 -12.96 -0.74
C HIS A 236 14.39 -13.05 -1.50
N HIS A 237 13.75 -14.23 -1.44
CA HIS A 237 12.46 -14.52 -2.04
C HIS A 237 11.46 -14.92 -0.96
N THR A 238 11.15 -14.00 -0.04
CA THR A 238 10.30 -14.25 1.11
C THR A 238 9.18 -13.20 1.23
N SER A 239 8.21 -13.45 2.10
CA SER A 239 7.08 -12.57 2.40
C SER A 239 6.54 -12.82 3.81
N GLY A 240 5.68 -11.92 4.31
CA GLY A 240 5.06 -12.07 5.63
C GLY A 240 6.09 -12.16 6.76
N GLU A 241 5.99 -13.18 7.60
CA GLU A 241 6.88 -13.36 8.78
C GLU A 241 8.37 -13.49 8.40
N GLY A 242 8.68 -14.00 7.21
CA GLY A 242 10.06 -14.10 6.74
C GLY A 242 10.75 -12.76 6.45
N LEU A 243 9.99 -11.65 6.40
CA LEU A 243 10.56 -10.30 6.26
C LEU A 243 11.08 -9.73 7.57
N LYS A 244 10.54 -10.16 8.71
CA LYS A 244 10.86 -9.62 10.03
C LYS A 244 12.38 -9.60 10.33
N PRO A 245 13.11 -10.74 10.20
CA PRO A 245 14.55 -10.75 10.47
C PRO A 245 15.34 -9.86 9.51
N LEU A 246 14.87 -9.66 8.27
CA LEU A 246 15.52 -8.82 7.28
C LEU A 246 15.35 -7.33 7.61
N TYR A 247 14.15 -6.92 8.01
CA TYR A 247 13.90 -5.55 8.49
C TYR A 247 14.70 -5.26 9.77
N ALA A 248 14.79 -6.21 10.69
CA ALA A 248 15.50 -6.05 11.95
C ALA A 248 17.00 -5.78 11.73
N ARG A 249 17.61 -6.38 10.71
CA ARG A 249 19.04 -6.23 10.35
C ARG A 249 19.36 -4.93 9.63
N ALA A 250 18.42 -4.32 8.94
CA ALA A 250 18.71 -3.14 8.14
C ALA A 250 18.98 -1.89 8.98
N ALA A 251 19.93 -1.06 8.58
CA ALA A 251 20.22 0.25 9.18
C ALA A 251 19.38 1.36 8.53
N VAL A 252 19.09 1.25 7.24
CA VAL A 252 18.32 2.22 6.45
C VAL A 252 17.48 1.50 5.40
N SER A 253 16.33 2.04 5.05
CA SER A 253 15.44 1.51 4.00
C SER A 253 15.42 2.43 2.77
N VAL A 254 15.03 1.87 1.63
CA VAL A 254 15.04 2.60 0.35
C VAL A 254 13.72 2.44 -0.40
N ILE A 255 13.20 3.54 -0.95
CA ILE A 255 12.07 3.52 -1.89
C ILE A 255 12.47 4.35 -3.12
N PRO A 256 13.17 3.75 -4.10
CA PRO A 256 13.78 4.45 -5.23
C PRO A 256 12.84 4.57 -6.44
N VAL A 257 11.54 4.78 -6.22
CA VAL A 257 10.53 4.80 -7.30
C VAL A 257 10.79 5.90 -8.33
N SER A 258 10.59 5.58 -9.62
CA SER A 258 10.62 6.58 -10.67
C SER A 258 9.46 7.57 -10.52
N PRO A 259 9.70 8.89 -10.53
CA PRO A 259 8.65 9.89 -10.44
C PRO A 259 7.84 9.94 -11.75
N THR A 260 6.63 9.39 -11.71
CA THR A 260 5.64 9.38 -12.81
C THR A 260 4.34 10.03 -12.32
N PRO A 261 3.39 10.39 -13.21
CA PRO A 261 2.08 10.88 -12.79
C PRO A 261 1.41 9.98 -11.74
N TYR A 262 1.47 8.65 -11.91
CA TYR A 262 0.89 7.71 -10.95
C TYR A 262 1.69 7.61 -9.65
N THR A 263 3.02 7.50 -9.70
CA THR A 263 3.84 7.38 -8.48
C THR A 263 3.81 8.64 -7.62
N HIS A 264 3.51 9.80 -8.23
CA HIS A 264 3.25 11.04 -7.48
C HIS A 264 2.03 10.97 -6.55
N LEU A 265 1.08 10.06 -6.80
CA LEU A 265 -0.13 9.86 -6.01
C LEU A 265 0.01 8.70 -5.03
N ALA A 266 0.85 7.72 -5.38
CA ALA A 266 0.94 6.46 -4.67
C ALA A 266 1.54 6.64 -3.26
N VAL A 267 0.92 5.97 -2.29
CA VAL A 267 1.49 5.77 -0.96
C VAL A 267 1.97 4.34 -0.86
N ASN A 268 3.27 4.16 -0.79
CA ASN A 268 3.87 2.82 -0.69
C ASN A 268 3.60 2.21 0.69
N VAL A 269 2.94 1.06 0.73
CA VAL A 269 2.71 0.29 1.97
C VAL A 269 4.04 0.00 2.68
N LYS A 270 5.09 -0.31 1.93
CA LYS A 270 6.43 -0.59 2.45
C LYS A 270 7.06 0.54 3.29
N LEU A 271 6.64 1.81 3.08
CA LEU A 271 7.06 2.91 3.97
C LEU A 271 6.61 2.64 5.42
N PHE A 272 5.38 2.15 5.59
CA PHE A 272 4.83 1.86 6.91
C PHE A 272 5.38 0.55 7.50
N ASP A 273 5.74 -0.42 6.64
CA ASP A 273 6.51 -1.58 7.08
C ASP A 273 7.89 -1.14 7.62
N TYR A 274 8.58 -0.24 6.93
CA TYR A 274 9.85 0.33 7.40
C TYR A 274 9.69 1.11 8.72
N LEU A 275 8.66 1.94 8.82
CA LEU A 275 8.33 2.63 10.07
C LEU A 275 8.05 1.67 11.23
N SER A 276 7.45 0.49 10.95
CA SER A 276 7.18 -0.54 11.96
C SER A 276 8.43 -1.01 12.69
N TYR A 277 9.57 -0.90 12.03
CA TYR A 277 10.89 -1.21 12.60
C TYR A 277 11.71 0.03 12.94
N GLY A 278 11.15 1.23 12.87
CA GLY A 278 11.88 2.48 13.10
C GLY A 278 13.03 2.70 12.10
N LEU A 279 12.90 2.21 10.86
CA LEU A 279 13.92 2.34 9.82
C LEU A 279 13.89 3.73 9.19
N PRO A 280 14.98 4.51 9.26
CA PRO A 280 15.15 5.69 8.41
C PRO A 280 14.97 5.33 6.94
N VAL A 281 14.41 6.24 6.14
CA VAL A 281 14.14 5.95 4.73
C VAL A 281 14.82 6.96 3.79
N VAL A 282 15.39 6.46 2.70
CA VAL A 282 15.77 7.29 1.56
C VAL A 282 14.77 7.07 0.44
N VAL A 283 14.12 8.14 -0.02
CA VAL A 283 13.12 8.08 -1.10
C VAL A 283 13.49 9.01 -2.24
N THR A 284 13.12 8.65 -3.44
CA THR A 284 13.16 9.55 -4.58
C THR A 284 12.00 10.55 -4.55
N ASN A 285 12.09 11.62 -5.33
CA ASN A 285 11.23 12.81 -5.27
C ASN A 285 9.80 12.62 -5.85
N ALA A 286 9.20 11.43 -5.71
CA ALA A 286 7.78 11.25 -5.96
C ALA A 286 6.96 12.01 -4.90
N ARG A 287 5.96 12.80 -5.34
CA ARG A 287 5.34 13.89 -4.54
C ARG A 287 4.80 13.42 -3.18
N THR A 288 3.88 12.47 -3.17
CA THR A 288 3.20 12.03 -1.93
C THR A 288 4.16 11.44 -0.91
N ILE A 289 5.02 10.51 -1.34
CA ILE A 289 5.97 9.87 -0.43
C ILE A 289 7.02 10.86 0.10
N SER A 290 7.45 11.81 -0.76
CA SER A 290 8.37 12.89 -0.38
C SER A 290 7.78 13.81 0.69
N ALA A 291 6.49 14.14 0.57
CA ALA A 291 5.79 14.94 1.56
C ALA A 291 5.77 14.23 2.91
N ILE A 292 5.36 12.95 2.94
CA ILE A 292 5.32 12.14 4.16
C ILE A 292 6.69 12.08 4.84
N VAL A 293 7.77 11.85 4.07
CA VAL A 293 9.14 11.75 4.61
C VAL A 293 9.61 13.07 5.19
N ARG A 294 9.35 14.19 4.50
CA ARG A 294 9.76 15.54 4.98
C ARG A 294 8.95 16.00 6.19
N GLU A 295 7.63 15.86 6.15
CA GLU A 295 6.72 16.29 7.22
C GLU A 295 6.97 15.55 8.54
N ASN A 296 7.36 14.29 8.46
CA ASN A 296 7.66 13.49 9.65
C ASN A 296 9.15 13.45 10.00
N GLY A 297 10.04 14.03 9.20
CA GLY A 297 11.47 14.03 9.46
C GLY A 297 12.12 12.64 9.52
N ILE A 298 11.58 11.65 8.78
CA ILE A 298 11.92 10.22 8.91
C ILE A 298 13.03 9.75 7.96
N GLY A 299 13.69 10.67 7.26
CA GLY A 299 14.75 10.31 6.31
C GLY A 299 15.04 11.39 5.28
N LEU A 300 15.53 10.98 4.11
CA LEU A 300 15.96 11.87 3.04
C LEU A 300 15.15 11.70 1.77
N VAL A 301 14.94 12.81 1.06
CA VAL A 301 14.33 12.86 -0.27
C VAL A 301 15.37 13.33 -1.27
N VAL A 302 15.61 12.55 -2.32
CA VAL A 302 16.64 12.80 -3.34
C VAL A 302 16.04 12.83 -4.76
N PRO A 303 16.71 13.45 -5.75
CA PRO A 303 16.40 13.27 -7.16
C PRO A 303 16.45 11.78 -7.56
N TYR A 304 15.80 11.43 -8.68
CA TYR A 304 15.88 10.08 -9.24
C TYR A 304 17.21 9.91 -10.02
N GLU A 305 18.30 9.82 -9.26
CA GLU A 305 19.68 9.74 -9.75
C GLU A 305 20.50 8.82 -8.83
N ALA A 306 21.33 7.94 -9.40
CA ALA A 306 22.09 6.95 -8.64
C ALA A 306 23.08 7.62 -7.68
N GLU A 307 23.80 8.66 -8.10
CA GLU A 307 24.77 9.38 -7.26
C GLU A 307 24.08 10.07 -6.06
N ALA A 308 22.92 10.73 -6.29
CA ALA A 308 22.18 11.37 -5.22
C ALA A 308 21.67 10.34 -4.19
N LEU A 309 21.23 9.18 -4.67
CA LEU A 309 20.80 8.08 -3.82
C LEU A 309 21.97 7.49 -3.02
N ALA A 310 23.12 7.25 -3.66
CA ALA A 310 24.35 6.78 -3.01
C ALA A 310 24.80 7.72 -1.88
N ASN A 311 24.93 9.02 -2.18
CA ASN A 311 25.33 10.03 -1.21
C ASN A 311 24.38 10.12 0.00
N ALA A 312 23.06 10.01 -0.23
CA ALA A 312 22.07 10.01 0.84
C ALA A 312 22.18 8.77 1.73
N LEU A 313 22.30 7.58 1.14
CA LEU A 313 22.50 6.33 1.87
C LEU A 313 23.77 6.39 2.72
N GLN A 314 24.90 6.80 2.13
CA GLN A 314 26.17 6.97 2.81
C GLN A 314 26.04 7.93 4.00
N SER A 315 25.39 9.08 3.80
CA SER A 315 25.25 10.10 4.85
C SER A 315 24.48 9.63 6.09
N ILE A 316 23.63 8.61 5.96
CA ILE A 316 22.91 8.01 7.09
C ILE A 316 23.72 6.84 7.67
N MET A 317 24.29 5.98 6.82
CA MET A 317 24.98 4.77 7.27
C MET A 317 26.33 5.08 7.95
N ASP A 318 27.04 6.10 7.47
CA ASP A 318 28.34 6.50 8.05
C ASP A 318 28.20 7.47 9.24
N ASN A 319 26.99 7.93 9.55
CA ASN A 319 26.74 8.83 10.67
C ASN A 319 25.75 8.24 11.67
N PRO A 320 26.20 7.49 12.68
CA PRO A 320 25.33 6.88 13.70
C PRO A 320 24.46 7.90 14.46
N GLY A 321 24.95 9.12 14.66
CA GLY A 321 24.20 10.20 15.32
C GLY A 321 22.98 10.62 14.49
N LYS A 322 23.19 10.90 13.20
CA LYS A 322 22.14 11.25 12.26
C LYS A 322 21.14 10.10 12.08
N ARG A 323 21.63 8.85 11.99
CA ARG A 323 20.78 7.68 11.93
C ARG A 323 19.84 7.57 13.14
N LYS A 324 20.39 7.70 14.36
CA LYS A 324 19.60 7.66 15.60
C LYS A 324 18.55 8.77 15.69
N GLU A 325 18.85 9.95 15.16
CA GLU A 325 17.87 11.04 15.07
C GLU A 325 16.69 10.65 14.19
N TYR A 326 16.94 10.13 12.98
CA TYR A 326 15.89 9.65 12.10
C TYR A 326 15.13 8.44 12.68
N GLU A 327 15.81 7.51 13.35
CA GLU A 327 15.17 6.39 14.05
C GLU A 327 14.17 6.89 15.09
N LYS A 328 14.55 7.90 15.88
CA LYS A 328 13.66 8.54 16.85
C LYS A 328 12.42 9.14 16.16
N GLN A 329 12.59 9.87 15.06
CA GLN A 329 11.49 10.45 14.29
C GLN A 329 10.60 9.36 13.69
N CYS A 330 11.15 8.24 13.20
CA CYS A 330 10.38 7.10 12.73
C CYS A 330 9.49 6.50 13.82
N ILE A 331 10.02 6.35 15.04
CA ILE A 331 9.28 5.85 16.21
C ILE A 331 8.15 6.80 16.58
N GLU A 332 8.44 8.10 16.63
CA GLU A 332 7.44 9.13 16.91
C GLU A 332 6.36 9.15 15.83
N ALA A 333 6.72 9.15 14.56
CA ALA A 333 5.78 9.11 13.44
C ALA A 333 4.90 7.86 13.46
N LEU A 334 5.45 6.69 13.78
CA LEU A 334 4.68 5.45 13.90
C LEU A 334 3.63 5.56 15.02
N ARG A 335 4.07 5.92 16.23
CA ARG A 335 3.24 5.88 17.44
C ARG A 335 2.22 7.01 17.50
N ASN A 336 2.52 8.18 16.94
CA ASN A 336 1.66 9.36 16.99
C ASN A 336 0.57 9.41 15.92
N GLY A 337 0.40 8.37 15.09
CA GLY A 337 -0.69 8.41 14.11
C GLY A 337 -0.61 7.39 12.99
N ASN A 338 0.44 6.56 12.93
CA ASN A 338 0.64 5.65 11.80
C ASN A 338 0.56 4.15 12.15
N LEU A 339 -0.10 3.80 13.25
CA LEU A 339 -0.51 2.42 13.56
C LEU A 339 -1.90 2.11 12.96
N TRP A 340 -2.18 0.86 12.67
CA TRP A 340 -3.48 0.42 12.13
C TRP A 340 -4.66 0.80 13.02
N VAL A 341 -4.48 0.80 14.34
CA VAL A 341 -5.51 1.26 15.29
C VAL A 341 -5.92 2.72 15.08
N HIS A 342 -5.00 3.57 14.62
CA HIS A 342 -5.32 4.98 14.30
C HIS A 342 -6.22 5.07 13.05
N ARG A 343 -6.01 4.20 12.06
CA ARG A 343 -6.90 4.12 10.88
C ARG A 343 -8.30 3.65 11.26
N VAL A 344 -8.38 2.67 12.17
CA VAL A 344 -9.67 2.20 12.71
C VAL A 344 -10.38 3.33 13.44
N ARG A 345 -9.70 4.02 14.36
CA ARG A 345 -10.28 5.16 15.09
C ARG A 345 -10.77 6.26 14.15
N GLN A 346 -9.99 6.58 13.12
CA GLN A 346 -10.37 7.56 12.12
C GLN A 346 -11.66 7.13 11.40
N ILE A 347 -11.74 5.89 10.88
CA ILE A 347 -12.93 5.40 10.18
C ILE A 347 -14.16 5.42 11.08
N VAL A 348 -14.02 4.96 12.33
CA VAL A 348 -15.14 4.89 13.29
C VAL A 348 -15.62 6.29 13.61
N SER A 349 -14.73 7.19 14.04
CA SER A 349 -15.09 8.58 14.36
C SER A 349 -15.71 9.31 13.16
N ASP A 350 -15.11 9.16 11.98
CA ASP A 350 -15.57 9.80 10.75
C ASP A 350 -17.01 9.37 10.38
N LEU A 351 -17.36 8.10 10.60
CA LEU A 351 -18.66 7.54 10.22
C LEU A 351 -19.72 7.63 11.31
N GLU A 352 -19.33 7.73 12.58
CA GLU A 352 -20.25 8.00 13.69
C GLU A 352 -20.82 9.43 13.65
N GLU A 353 -20.15 10.34 12.93
CA GLU A 353 -20.61 11.72 12.71
C GLU A 353 -21.67 11.83 11.57
N LYS A 354 -21.99 10.76 10.86
CA LYS A 354 -22.91 10.75 9.72
C LYS A 354 -24.26 10.17 10.07
#